data_13cc87ab6b08edeb7869a75d57304a21
#
_entry.id   13cc87ab6b08edeb7869a75d57304a21
#
_cell.length_a   1.000
_cell.length_b   1.000
_cell.length_c   1.000
_cell.angle_alpha   90.00
_cell.angle_beta   90.00
_cell.angle_gamma   90.00
#
_symmetry.space_group_name_H-M   'P 1'
#
loop_
_entity.id
_entity.type
_entity.pdbx_description
1 polymer ?
#
loop_
_entity_poly.entity_id
_entity_poly.type
_entity_poly.pdbx_seq_one_letter_code
_entity_poly.pdbx_strand_id
1 'polypeptide(L)'
;MLFRSTQTWTRCYGFVTGVTSGGKLGRLSALRIYQQKVRIHTPGRDEMVMMNTWGDRAQDSHIGEAFILQELVAAHRLGISHFQIDDGWQTGRSSNSAFKGGSLNSIWSNPNYWKPDPKKFINGFTPVIDLAKKLGIEICIWFNPSQDSSYRHWSDDAGALISLYKQYGIRTFKIDGVQIKDKTGEINFRKMLDTVMKVTNRQAVFNLDVTAGRRNGYNYFNEYGNIFLENRYTDWGNYYPHWTLRNLWQLSAYLPPQNLQIEFLNNFRNVDKYPPDDPFAPSKVSMEYEFAIAMMAQPLAWMEATAFPEKGFAIAPVIKKYRQLQSALHQGQIFPIGDEPSGTSWTGFQSISGNTGYLLIIRELNTKRSTWLKSWLRAGRKVRLTKLLGEGSDGLIKTDRDGRIKCELTKPNSYVLYRYQVN
;
A
#
# COMPACT_ATOMS: atom_id res chain seq x y z
N MET A 1 20.56 29.28 -8.46
CA MET A 1 21.22 28.21 -9.26
C MET A 1 21.17 28.65 -10.73
N LEU A 2 22.29 28.98 -11.33
CA LEU A 2 22.34 29.36 -12.74
C LEU A 2 22.50 28.10 -13.58
N PHE A 3 21.49 27.75 -14.37
CA PHE A 3 21.63 26.73 -15.38
C PHE A 3 22.43 27.28 -16.56
N ARG A 4 23.64 26.75 -16.75
CA ARG A 4 24.41 26.97 -17.99
C ARG A 4 24.20 25.75 -18.87
N SER A 5 23.50 25.90 -19.97
CA SER A 5 23.41 24.88 -21.02
C SER A 5 24.21 25.36 -22.23
N THR A 6 25.00 24.47 -22.79
CA THR A 6 25.65 24.66 -24.10
C THR A 6 24.71 24.31 -25.26
N GLN A 7 23.50 23.83 -24.95
CA GLN A 7 22.47 23.48 -25.93
C GLN A 7 21.40 24.58 -25.99
N THR A 8 20.83 24.75 -27.18
CA THR A 8 19.73 25.73 -27.41
C THR A 8 18.46 25.34 -26.63
N TRP A 9 18.24 24.05 -26.41
CA TRP A 9 17.09 23.50 -25.65
C TRP A 9 17.53 22.52 -24.58
N THR A 10 17.00 22.69 -23.39
CA THR A 10 17.18 21.74 -22.29
C THR A 10 15.81 21.16 -21.89
N ARG A 11 15.69 19.84 -21.93
CA ARG A 11 14.48 19.15 -21.49
C ARG A 11 14.45 19.11 -19.96
N CYS A 12 13.49 19.80 -19.37
CA CYS A 12 13.20 19.79 -17.93
C CYS A 12 12.15 18.72 -17.57
N TYR A 13 11.89 18.57 -16.28
CA TYR A 13 10.72 17.81 -15.81
C TYR A 13 9.43 18.49 -16.27
N GLY A 14 8.42 17.67 -16.58
CA GLY A 14 7.08 18.16 -16.82
C GLY A 14 6.48 18.77 -15.55
N PHE A 15 5.69 19.79 -15.70
CA PHE A 15 4.88 20.37 -14.61
C PHE A 15 3.47 20.62 -15.11
N VAL A 16 2.50 20.61 -14.18
CA VAL A 16 1.10 20.90 -14.48
C VAL A 16 0.62 22.02 -13.58
N THR A 17 -0.04 22.99 -14.16
CA THR A 17 -0.69 24.07 -13.43
C THR A 17 -2.14 24.16 -13.84
N GLY A 18 -2.98 24.70 -12.98
CA GLY A 18 -4.39 24.88 -13.27
C GLY A 18 -5.07 25.86 -12.32
N VAL A 19 -6.25 26.31 -12.73
CA VAL A 19 -7.14 27.15 -11.92
C VAL A 19 -8.45 26.42 -11.73
N THR A 20 -8.99 26.48 -10.53
CA THR A 20 -10.27 25.83 -10.19
C THR A 20 -11.07 26.70 -9.21
N SER A 21 -12.37 26.57 -9.25
CA SER A 21 -13.32 27.14 -8.27
C SER A 21 -13.60 26.14 -7.14
N GLY A 22 -14.42 26.53 -6.13
CA GLY A 22 -14.91 25.61 -5.10
C GLY A 22 -13.99 25.50 -3.86
N GLY A 23 -13.14 26.48 -3.62
CA GLY A 23 -12.32 26.54 -2.39
C GLY A 23 -11.34 25.38 -2.24
N LYS A 24 -11.12 24.94 -0.99
CA LYS A 24 -10.13 23.86 -0.70
C LYS A 24 -10.50 22.54 -1.36
N LEU A 25 -11.76 22.11 -1.28
CA LEU A 25 -12.19 20.85 -1.88
C LEU A 25 -12.07 20.89 -3.42
N GLY A 26 -12.46 22.01 -4.04
CA GLY A 26 -12.30 22.19 -5.50
C GLY A 26 -10.87 22.03 -5.97
N ARG A 27 -9.90 22.63 -5.26
CA ARG A 27 -8.46 22.46 -5.57
C ARG A 27 -8.00 21.02 -5.42
N LEU A 28 -8.35 20.36 -4.32
CA LEU A 28 -7.98 18.96 -4.08
C LEU A 28 -8.63 18.01 -5.10
N SER A 29 -9.91 18.24 -5.43
CA SER A 29 -10.61 17.45 -6.45
C SER A 29 -9.99 17.62 -7.84
N ALA A 30 -9.61 18.83 -8.23
CA ALA A 30 -8.93 19.07 -9.51
C ALA A 30 -7.60 18.31 -9.60
N LEU A 31 -6.80 18.34 -8.54
CA LEU A 31 -5.58 17.53 -8.46
C LEU A 31 -5.89 16.03 -8.56
N ARG A 32 -6.91 15.56 -7.85
CA ARG A 32 -7.32 14.15 -7.88
C ARG A 32 -7.77 13.70 -9.26
N ILE A 33 -8.57 14.51 -9.96
CA ILE A 33 -9.00 14.25 -11.33
C ILE A 33 -7.79 14.13 -12.27
N TYR A 34 -6.81 15.03 -12.14
CA TYR A 34 -5.57 14.92 -12.90
C TYR A 34 -4.84 13.60 -12.63
N GLN A 35 -4.63 13.26 -11.36
CA GLN A 35 -3.94 12.02 -10.95
C GLN A 35 -4.66 10.76 -11.44
N GLN A 36 -6.00 10.74 -11.40
CA GLN A 36 -6.81 9.64 -11.93
C GLN A 36 -6.70 9.48 -13.45
N LYS A 37 -6.40 10.56 -14.17
CA LYS A 37 -6.11 10.50 -15.63
C LYS A 37 -4.68 10.02 -15.91
N VAL A 38 -3.73 10.32 -15.05
CA VAL A 38 -2.35 9.81 -15.17
C VAL A 38 -2.32 8.31 -14.94
N ARG A 39 -3.05 7.81 -13.94
CA ARG A 39 -3.24 6.39 -13.68
C ARG A 39 -4.72 6.04 -13.61
N ILE A 40 -5.19 5.35 -14.64
CA ILE A 40 -6.57 4.86 -14.69
C ILE A 40 -6.69 3.63 -13.81
N HIS A 41 -7.56 3.72 -12.82
CA HIS A 41 -7.91 2.58 -11.97
C HIS A 41 -8.63 1.50 -12.80
N THR A 42 -8.18 0.26 -12.68
CA THR A 42 -8.78 -0.90 -13.36
C THR A 42 -9.27 -1.89 -12.30
N PRO A 43 -10.60 -2.03 -12.12
CA PRO A 43 -11.17 -2.99 -11.19
C PRO A 43 -10.63 -4.42 -11.42
N GLY A 44 -10.35 -5.12 -10.34
CA GLY A 44 -9.79 -6.47 -10.36
C GLY A 44 -8.28 -6.56 -10.62
N ARG A 45 -7.66 -5.46 -11.11
CA ARG A 45 -6.20 -5.37 -11.23
C ARG A 45 -5.60 -4.57 -10.07
N ASP A 46 -6.26 -3.47 -9.72
CA ASP A 46 -5.68 -2.46 -8.81
C ASP A 46 -6.14 -2.62 -7.36
N GLU A 47 -7.14 -3.45 -7.09
CA GLU A 47 -7.51 -3.79 -5.71
C GLU A 47 -6.67 -4.94 -5.19
N MET A 48 -5.99 -4.70 -4.06
CA MET A 48 -5.23 -5.73 -3.40
C MET A 48 -5.31 -5.60 -1.88
N VAL A 49 -5.38 -6.73 -1.21
CA VAL A 49 -4.98 -6.90 0.17
C VAL A 49 -3.77 -7.83 0.10
N MET A 50 -2.61 -7.23 0.23
CA MET A 50 -1.33 -7.90 0.01
C MET A 50 -0.76 -8.41 1.32
N MET A 51 -0.01 -9.50 1.25
CA MET A 51 0.84 -9.98 2.33
C MET A 51 2.29 -10.08 1.85
N ASN A 52 3.22 -9.69 2.70
CA ASN A 52 4.64 -9.77 2.46
C ASN A 52 5.35 -10.12 3.78
N THR A 53 6.07 -11.21 3.79
CA THR A 53 6.71 -11.77 5.00
C THR A 53 7.95 -11.01 5.47
N TRP A 54 8.51 -10.13 4.66
CA TRP A 54 9.72 -9.36 4.99
C TRP A 54 9.56 -8.51 6.27
N GLY A 55 8.34 -8.03 6.53
CA GLY A 55 8.03 -7.19 7.69
C GLY A 55 8.26 -7.85 9.06
N ASP A 56 8.32 -9.16 9.12
CA ASP A 56 8.67 -9.91 10.34
C ASP A 56 10.20 -10.03 10.55
N ARG A 57 11.00 -9.42 9.70
CA ARG A 57 12.46 -9.37 9.76
C ARG A 57 13.17 -10.73 9.71
N ALA A 58 12.45 -11.77 9.31
CA ALA A 58 13.09 -13.03 8.94
C ALA A 58 13.97 -12.89 7.70
N GLN A 59 13.82 -11.78 6.97
CA GLN A 59 14.46 -11.49 5.70
C GLN A 59 14.25 -12.66 4.73
N ASP A 60 15.34 -13.18 4.13
CA ASP A 60 15.27 -14.32 3.23
C ASP A 60 15.64 -15.67 3.89
N SER A 61 15.80 -15.70 5.22
CA SER A 61 16.24 -16.90 5.94
C SER A 61 15.27 -18.09 5.79
N HIS A 62 13.98 -17.82 5.66
CA HIS A 62 12.93 -18.83 5.50
C HIS A 62 12.47 -18.99 4.05
N ILE A 63 12.88 -18.13 3.12
CA ILE A 63 12.39 -18.16 1.74
C ILE A 63 12.74 -19.47 1.04
N GLY A 64 11.71 -20.20 0.64
CA GLY A 64 11.78 -21.46 -0.07
C GLY A 64 10.37 -22.04 -0.30
N GLU A 65 10.27 -23.04 -1.17
CA GLU A 65 8.98 -23.60 -1.59
C GLU A 65 8.10 -24.03 -0.40
N ALA A 66 8.65 -24.82 0.53
CA ALA A 66 7.89 -25.33 1.66
C ALA A 66 7.31 -24.23 2.55
N PHE A 67 8.10 -23.19 2.86
CA PHE A 67 7.67 -22.05 3.65
C PHE A 67 6.57 -21.25 2.92
N ILE A 68 6.78 -20.94 1.63
CA ILE A 68 5.80 -20.18 0.85
C ILE A 68 4.46 -20.93 0.72
N LEU A 69 4.49 -22.26 0.54
CA LEU A 69 3.26 -23.06 0.49
C LEU A 69 2.47 -23.00 1.81
N GLN A 70 3.15 -23.04 2.96
CA GLN A 70 2.51 -22.89 4.28
C GLN A 70 1.93 -21.48 4.46
N GLU A 71 2.69 -20.44 4.12
CA GLU A 71 2.24 -19.06 4.19
C GLU A 71 1.04 -18.78 3.28
N LEU A 72 0.98 -19.38 2.08
CA LEU A 72 -0.18 -19.24 1.19
C LEU A 72 -1.47 -19.78 1.80
N VAL A 73 -1.40 -20.93 2.50
CA VAL A 73 -2.56 -21.50 3.20
C VAL A 73 -3.03 -20.57 4.32
N ALA A 74 -2.10 -20.07 5.13
CA ALA A 74 -2.40 -19.11 6.20
C ALA A 74 -2.93 -17.77 5.65
N ALA A 75 -2.33 -17.25 4.60
CA ALA A 75 -2.77 -16.03 3.90
C ALA A 75 -4.20 -16.17 3.33
N HIS A 76 -4.53 -17.31 2.71
CA HIS A 76 -5.88 -17.61 2.25
C HIS A 76 -6.89 -17.60 3.41
N ARG A 77 -6.54 -18.25 4.52
CA ARG A 77 -7.37 -18.26 5.73
C ARG A 77 -7.64 -16.84 6.22
N LEU A 78 -6.61 -15.98 6.21
CA LEU A 78 -6.71 -14.57 6.62
C LEU A 78 -7.55 -13.73 5.64
N GLY A 79 -7.71 -14.15 4.39
CA GLY A 79 -8.47 -13.44 3.38
C GLY A 79 -7.60 -12.58 2.45
N ILE A 80 -6.31 -12.81 2.40
CA ILE A 80 -5.35 -12.13 1.52
C ILE A 80 -5.67 -12.42 0.05
N SER A 81 -5.47 -11.44 -0.82
CA SER A 81 -5.68 -11.56 -2.28
C SER A 81 -4.38 -11.66 -3.07
N HIS A 82 -3.29 -11.10 -2.56
CA HIS A 82 -1.99 -11.02 -3.20
C HIS A 82 -0.91 -11.41 -2.21
N PHE A 83 -0.02 -12.29 -2.62
CA PHE A 83 1.11 -12.71 -1.80
C PHE A 83 2.42 -12.35 -2.50
N GLN A 84 3.22 -11.52 -1.85
CA GLN A 84 4.49 -11.05 -2.37
C GLN A 84 5.65 -11.83 -1.77
N ILE A 85 6.35 -12.57 -2.62
CA ILE A 85 7.63 -13.18 -2.28
C ILE A 85 8.67 -12.08 -2.39
N ASP A 86 9.23 -11.68 -1.25
CA ASP A 86 10.25 -10.64 -1.18
C ASP A 86 11.63 -11.17 -1.55
N ASP A 87 12.70 -10.40 -1.32
CA ASP A 87 14.09 -10.76 -1.59
C ASP A 87 14.44 -12.16 -1.09
N GLY A 88 15.27 -12.88 -1.84
CA GLY A 88 15.76 -14.21 -1.48
C GLY A 88 15.18 -15.37 -2.29
N TRP A 89 14.24 -15.12 -3.21
CA TRP A 89 13.70 -16.12 -4.12
C TRP A 89 14.65 -16.44 -5.29
N GLN A 90 15.47 -15.48 -5.66
CA GLN A 90 16.35 -15.50 -6.82
C GLN A 90 17.68 -16.23 -6.54
N THR A 91 18.30 -16.74 -7.59
CA THR A 91 19.62 -17.40 -7.54
C THR A 91 20.73 -16.45 -7.05
N GLY A 92 20.66 -15.18 -7.43
CA GLY A 92 21.57 -14.16 -6.94
C GLY A 92 21.28 -13.81 -5.49
N ARG A 93 22.32 -13.46 -4.74
CA ARG A 93 22.18 -13.01 -3.35
C ARG A 93 22.30 -11.50 -3.27
N SER A 94 21.33 -10.84 -2.70
CA SER A 94 21.33 -9.40 -2.48
C SER A 94 22.16 -8.99 -1.26
N SER A 95 22.49 -7.71 -1.15
CA SER A 95 23.09 -7.13 0.05
C SER A 95 22.14 -7.07 1.24
N ASN A 96 20.84 -7.28 1.03
CA ASN A 96 19.82 -7.27 2.09
C ASN A 96 19.60 -8.66 2.71
N SER A 97 20.20 -9.70 2.11
CA SER A 97 20.07 -11.09 2.56
C SER A 97 20.52 -11.28 4.02
N ALA A 98 19.84 -12.16 4.74
CA ALA A 98 20.29 -12.65 6.05
C ALA A 98 21.64 -13.40 5.98
N PHE A 99 22.01 -13.84 4.78
CA PHE A 99 23.25 -14.58 4.54
C PHE A 99 24.34 -13.65 3.98
N LYS A 100 25.58 -13.81 4.45
CA LYS A 100 26.73 -12.99 4.04
C LYS A 100 27.08 -13.15 2.55
N GLY A 101 27.78 -12.15 1.98
CA GLY A 101 28.38 -12.22 0.64
C GLY A 101 27.44 -11.87 -0.50
N GLY A 102 26.30 -11.24 -0.23
CA GLY A 102 25.39 -10.73 -1.26
C GLY A 102 25.78 -9.36 -1.80
N SER A 103 25.40 -9.07 -3.04
CA SER A 103 25.60 -7.78 -3.71
C SER A 103 24.47 -7.48 -4.69
N LEU A 104 24.12 -6.20 -4.77
CA LEU A 104 23.26 -5.63 -5.81
C LEU A 104 24.07 -4.86 -6.88
N ASN A 105 25.41 -4.88 -6.77
CA ASN A 105 26.29 -4.33 -7.80
C ASN A 105 26.57 -5.39 -8.86
N SER A 106 26.71 -4.97 -10.11
CA SER A 106 27.04 -5.84 -11.25
C SER A 106 26.13 -7.08 -11.35
N ILE A 107 24.83 -6.91 -11.11
CA ILE A 107 23.84 -8.01 -11.12
C ILE A 107 23.97 -8.84 -12.40
N TRP A 108 24.11 -8.18 -13.54
CA TRP A 108 24.15 -8.82 -14.85
C TRP A 108 25.51 -9.46 -15.23
N SER A 109 26.49 -9.45 -14.32
CA SER A 109 27.63 -10.35 -14.43
C SER A 109 27.23 -11.83 -14.25
N ASN A 110 26.06 -12.07 -13.62
CA ASN A 110 25.42 -13.37 -13.51
C ASN A 110 24.09 -13.38 -14.27
N PRO A 111 24.01 -13.97 -15.47
CA PRO A 111 22.79 -14.00 -16.29
C PRO A 111 21.66 -14.83 -15.64
N ASN A 112 21.94 -15.60 -14.60
CA ASN A 112 20.96 -16.37 -13.86
C ASN A 112 20.49 -15.65 -12.58
N TYR A 113 20.97 -14.44 -12.29
CA TYR A 113 20.70 -13.73 -11.03
C TYR A 113 19.19 -13.72 -10.70
N TRP A 114 18.36 -13.36 -11.68
CA TRP A 114 16.91 -13.24 -11.54
C TRP A 114 16.13 -14.49 -11.96
N LYS A 115 16.68 -15.67 -11.76
CA LYS A 115 15.96 -16.95 -11.88
C LYS A 115 15.62 -17.49 -10.50
N PRO A 116 14.47 -18.22 -10.32
CA PRO A 116 14.21 -18.92 -9.07
C PRO A 116 15.41 -19.79 -8.67
N ASP A 117 15.82 -19.68 -7.40
CA ASP A 117 16.94 -20.47 -6.89
C ASP A 117 16.56 -21.96 -6.88
N PRO A 118 17.21 -22.82 -7.67
CA PRO A 118 16.84 -24.24 -7.77
C PRO A 118 17.06 -25.02 -6.47
N LYS A 119 17.84 -24.47 -5.51
CA LYS A 119 17.99 -25.07 -4.18
C LYS A 119 16.78 -24.80 -3.27
N LYS A 120 16.09 -23.69 -3.51
CA LYS A 120 14.93 -23.24 -2.75
C LYS A 120 13.60 -23.63 -3.45
N PHE A 121 13.60 -23.67 -4.78
CA PHE A 121 12.46 -23.91 -5.65
C PHE A 121 12.85 -24.93 -6.73
N ILE A 122 12.87 -26.20 -6.38
CA ILE A 122 13.35 -27.31 -7.23
C ILE A 122 12.60 -27.36 -8.57
N ASN A 123 11.29 -27.09 -8.56
CA ASN A 123 10.41 -27.07 -9.74
C ASN A 123 10.10 -25.63 -10.19
N GLY A 124 10.97 -24.68 -9.93
CA GLY A 124 10.70 -23.26 -10.11
C GLY A 124 9.52 -22.82 -9.27
N PHE A 125 8.75 -21.86 -9.76
CA PHE A 125 7.55 -21.39 -9.04
C PHE A 125 6.28 -22.19 -9.33
N THR A 126 6.33 -23.24 -10.15
CA THR A 126 5.13 -23.97 -10.56
C THR A 126 4.29 -24.45 -9.38
N PRO A 127 4.83 -25.14 -8.32
CA PRO A 127 4.02 -25.57 -7.19
C PRO A 127 3.38 -24.40 -6.42
N VAL A 128 4.11 -23.30 -6.28
CA VAL A 128 3.65 -22.07 -5.61
C VAL A 128 2.50 -21.44 -6.39
N ILE A 129 2.66 -21.29 -7.71
CA ILE A 129 1.64 -20.70 -8.60
C ILE A 129 0.38 -21.57 -8.63
N ASP A 130 0.52 -22.88 -8.69
CA ASP A 130 -0.62 -23.80 -8.74
C ASP A 130 -1.44 -23.78 -7.44
N LEU A 131 -0.76 -23.74 -6.28
CA LEU A 131 -1.46 -23.59 -5.01
C LEU A 131 -2.10 -22.21 -4.89
N ALA A 132 -1.39 -21.13 -5.23
CA ALA A 132 -1.92 -19.79 -5.19
C ALA A 132 -3.19 -19.64 -6.03
N LYS A 133 -3.20 -20.19 -7.26
CA LYS A 133 -4.41 -20.26 -8.12
C LYS A 133 -5.57 -20.96 -7.46
N LYS A 134 -5.33 -22.15 -6.86
CA LYS A 134 -6.37 -22.88 -6.11
C LYS A 134 -6.97 -22.07 -4.98
N LEU A 135 -6.14 -21.26 -4.32
CA LEU A 135 -6.53 -20.42 -3.18
C LEU A 135 -7.08 -19.06 -3.58
N GLY A 136 -7.08 -18.72 -4.88
CA GLY A 136 -7.51 -17.42 -5.38
C GLY A 136 -6.58 -16.26 -4.95
N ILE A 137 -5.28 -16.53 -4.83
CA ILE A 137 -4.24 -15.58 -4.47
C ILE A 137 -3.34 -15.33 -5.68
N GLU A 138 -3.03 -14.07 -5.97
CA GLU A 138 -2.02 -13.70 -6.97
C GLU A 138 -0.63 -13.64 -6.33
N ILE A 139 0.35 -14.22 -7.03
CA ILE A 139 1.76 -14.13 -6.62
C ILE A 139 2.37 -12.84 -7.16
N CYS A 140 3.08 -12.15 -6.29
CA CYS A 140 3.86 -10.95 -6.57
C CYS A 140 5.33 -11.21 -6.25
N ILE A 141 6.24 -10.51 -6.92
CA ILE A 141 7.68 -10.76 -6.80
C ILE A 141 8.43 -9.47 -6.50
N TRP A 142 9.36 -9.54 -5.57
CA TRP A 142 10.36 -8.51 -5.33
C TRP A 142 11.42 -8.50 -6.44
N PHE A 143 11.83 -7.30 -6.83
CA PHE A 143 12.85 -7.08 -7.85
C PHE A 143 13.62 -5.80 -7.56
N ASN A 144 14.95 -5.82 -7.74
CA ASN A 144 15.79 -4.64 -7.65
C ASN A 144 16.52 -4.44 -8.97
N PRO A 145 16.20 -3.41 -9.76
CA PRO A 145 16.84 -3.18 -11.04
C PRO A 145 18.32 -2.84 -10.90
N SER A 146 19.12 -3.20 -11.89
CA SER A 146 20.54 -2.86 -11.91
C SER A 146 20.73 -1.35 -12.06
N GLN A 147 21.39 -0.73 -11.07
CA GLN A 147 21.69 0.71 -11.09
C GLN A 147 22.99 1.05 -11.83
N ASP A 148 23.71 0.06 -12.33
CA ASP A 148 24.98 0.22 -12.99
C ASP A 148 24.89 1.21 -14.16
N SER A 149 25.78 2.22 -14.17
CA SER A 149 25.88 3.22 -15.24
C SER A 149 24.51 3.75 -15.67
N SER A 150 23.77 4.33 -14.69
CA SER A 150 22.45 4.96 -14.94
C SER A 150 21.44 3.98 -15.56
N TYR A 151 21.32 2.79 -14.98
CA TYR A 151 20.39 1.73 -15.42
C TYR A 151 20.64 1.28 -16.86
N ARG A 152 21.91 1.17 -17.29
CA ARG A 152 22.22 0.73 -18.67
C ARG A 152 21.66 -0.64 -19.02
N HIS A 153 21.46 -1.50 -18.02
CA HIS A 153 20.88 -2.85 -18.17
C HIS A 153 19.36 -2.89 -18.13
N TRP A 154 18.70 -1.75 -18.38
CA TRP A 154 17.23 -1.65 -18.35
C TRP A 154 16.50 -2.68 -19.20
N SER A 155 17.10 -3.11 -20.34
CA SER A 155 16.53 -4.13 -21.23
C SER A 155 16.63 -5.53 -20.64
N ASP A 156 17.72 -5.83 -19.94
CA ASP A 156 17.94 -7.11 -19.28
C ASP A 156 16.99 -7.22 -18.07
N ASP A 157 16.84 -6.14 -17.29
CA ASP A 157 15.91 -6.04 -16.18
C ASP A 157 14.46 -6.22 -16.66
N ALA A 158 14.06 -5.56 -17.75
CA ALA A 158 12.75 -5.76 -18.37
C ALA A 158 12.57 -7.20 -18.84
N GLY A 159 13.60 -7.79 -19.44
CA GLY A 159 13.62 -9.19 -19.88
C GLY A 159 13.37 -10.18 -18.75
N ALA A 160 13.97 -9.95 -17.58
CA ALA A 160 13.75 -10.78 -16.39
C ALA A 160 12.28 -10.73 -15.93
N LEU A 161 11.71 -9.54 -15.79
CA LEU A 161 10.30 -9.35 -15.39
C LEU A 161 9.34 -9.96 -16.42
N ILE A 162 9.60 -9.78 -17.72
CA ILE A 162 8.82 -10.36 -18.82
C ILE A 162 8.91 -11.90 -18.80
N SER A 163 10.06 -12.46 -18.47
CA SER A 163 10.21 -13.91 -18.34
C SER A 163 9.35 -14.48 -17.23
N LEU A 164 9.33 -13.84 -16.05
CA LEU A 164 8.45 -14.21 -14.94
C LEU A 164 6.96 -14.13 -15.32
N TYR A 165 6.57 -13.07 -16.04
CA TYR A 165 5.21 -12.94 -16.56
C TYR A 165 4.87 -14.06 -17.55
N LYS A 166 5.71 -14.32 -18.55
CA LYS A 166 5.43 -15.32 -19.58
C LYS A 166 5.41 -16.74 -19.03
N GLN A 167 6.32 -17.06 -18.10
CA GLN A 167 6.48 -18.41 -17.57
C GLN A 167 5.46 -18.74 -16.47
N TYR A 168 5.17 -17.77 -15.59
CA TYR A 168 4.39 -18.01 -14.38
C TYR A 168 3.11 -17.17 -14.27
N GLY A 169 2.88 -16.23 -15.20
CA GLY A 169 1.75 -15.31 -15.16
C GLY A 169 1.89 -14.22 -14.10
N ILE A 170 3.09 -14.03 -13.52
CA ILE A 170 3.35 -13.01 -12.50
C ILE A 170 3.29 -11.63 -13.16
N ARG A 171 2.43 -10.76 -12.64
CA ARG A 171 2.20 -9.42 -13.20
C ARG A 171 2.37 -8.29 -12.19
N THR A 172 2.50 -8.59 -10.91
CA THR A 172 2.73 -7.59 -9.85
C THR A 172 4.14 -7.72 -9.31
N PHE A 173 4.88 -6.61 -9.38
CA PHE A 173 6.30 -6.55 -9.04
C PHE A 173 6.58 -5.46 -8.01
N LYS A 174 7.17 -5.79 -6.87
CA LYS A 174 7.76 -4.79 -5.99
C LYS A 174 9.10 -4.37 -6.58
N ILE A 175 9.23 -3.09 -6.88
CA ILE A 175 10.47 -2.51 -7.41
C ILE A 175 11.17 -1.76 -6.28
N ASP A 176 12.27 -2.32 -5.84
CA ASP A 176 13.04 -1.84 -4.71
C ASP A 176 14.35 -1.18 -5.13
N GLY A 177 14.98 -0.47 -4.24
CA GLY A 177 16.33 0.08 -4.40
C GLY A 177 16.48 1.22 -5.41
N VAL A 178 15.39 1.74 -5.99
CA VAL A 178 15.47 2.74 -7.07
C VAL A 178 16.08 4.05 -6.58
N GLN A 179 17.18 4.48 -7.22
CA GLN A 179 17.83 5.77 -7.01
C GLN A 179 18.11 6.42 -8.36
N ILE A 180 17.40 7.47 -8.70
CA ILE A 180 17.61 8.21 -9.94
C ILE A 180 18.60 9.35 -9.67
N LYS A 181 19.85 9.17 -10.13
CA LYS A 181 20.94 10.12 -9.92
C LYS A 181 21.05 11.15 -11.04
N ASP A 182 20.56 10.81 -12.22
CA ASP A 182 20.69 11.64 -13.42
C ASP A 182 19.54 11.38 -14.40
N LYS A 183 19.46 12.20 -15.44
CA LYS A 183 18.42 12.13 -16.46
C LYS A 183 18.48 10.87 -17.31
N THR A 184 19.66 10.33 -17.56
CA THR A 184 19.85 9.07 -18.28
C THR A 184 19.25 7.91 -17.51
N GLY A 185 19.50 7.87 -16.19
CA GLY A 185 18.93 6.88 -15.29
C GLY A 185 17.39 6.94 -15.27
N GLU A 186 16.80 8.13 -15.22
CA GLU A 186 15.34 8.28 -15.34
C GLU A 186 14.82 7.70 -16.67
N ILE A 187 15.44 8.07 -17.77
CA ILE A 187 15.02 7.61 -19.12
C ILE A 187 15.13 6.08 -19.21
N ASN A 188 16.23 5.50 -18.77
CA ASN A 188 16.45 4.06 -18.82
C ASN A 188 15.49 3.30 -17.90
N PHE A 189 15.28 3.78 -16.69
CA PHE A 189 14.32 3.16 -15.79
C PHE A 189 12.88 3.22 -16.35
N ARG A 190 12.46 4.35 -16.94
CA ARG A 190 11.17 4.45 -17.65
C ARG A 190 11.09 3.48 -18.81
N LYS A 191 12.15 3.30 -19.61
CA LYS A 191 12.18 2.31 -20.71
C LYS A 191 11.96 0.89 -20.19
N MET A 192 12.54 0.53 -19.04
CA MET A 192 12.30 -0.77 -18.41
C MET A 192 10.81 -0.95 -18.10
N LEU A 193 10.19 0.00 -17.35
CA LEU A 193 8.79 -0.07 -16.97
C LEU A 193 7.86 -0.08 -18.19
N ASP A 194 8.09 0.81 -19.17
CA ASP A 194 7.29 0.92 -20.39
C ASP A 194 7.36 -0.36 -21.22
N THR A 195 8.53 -1.01 -21.29
CA THR A 195 8.71 -2.27 -22.03
C THR A 195 7.90 -3.40 -21.39
N VAL A 196 7.95 -3.51 -20.06
CA VAL A 196 7.14 -4.50 -19.33
C VAL A 196 5.65 -4.19 -19.51
N MET A 197 5.22 -2.93 -19.35
CA MET A 197 3.83 -2.51 -19.55
C MET A 197 3.32 -2.85 -20.95
N LYS A 198 4.15 -2.62 -21.98
CA LYS A 198 3.80 -2.96 -23.38
C LYS A 198 3.60 -4.46 -23.57
N VAL A 199 4.54 -5.28 -23.10
CA VAL A 199 4.49 -6.75 -23.29
C VAL A 199 3.35 -7.38 -22.50
N THR A 200 3.05 -6.85 -21.33
CA THR A 200 1.94 -7.33 -20.48
C THR A 200 0.58 -6.74 -20.87
N ASN A 201 0.49 -6.02 -21.97
CA ASN A 201 -0.72 -5.29 -22.37
C ASN A 201 -1.29 -4.44 -21.22
N ARG A 202 -0.42 -3.71 -20.51
CA ARG A 202 -0.73 -2.86 -19.36
C ARG A 202 -1.36 -3.62 -18.17
N GLN A 203 -1.16 -4.93 -18.08
CA GLN A 203 -1.61 -5.74 -16.95
C GLN A 203 -0.61 -5.73 -15.80
N ALA A 204 0.65 -5.37 -16.03
CA ALA A 204 1.62 -5.25 -14.96
C ALA A 204 1.27 -4.12 -13.99
N VAL A 205 1.52 -4.37 -12.70
CA VAL A 205 1.43 -3.39 -11.62
C VAL A 205 2.77 -3.37 -10.90
N PHE A 206 3.33 -2.18 -10.73
CA PHE A 206 4.58 -2.00 -10.00
C PHE A 206 4.28 -1.40 -8.63
N ASN A 207 4.73 -2.07 -7.57
CA ASN A 207 4.73 -1.54 -6.22
C ASN A 207 6.10 -0.90 -5.98
N LEU A 208 6.17 0.43 -6.12
CA LEU A 208 7.42 1.19 -6.06
C LEU A 208 7.78 1.48 -4.62
N ASP A 209 8.87 0.92 -4.13
CA ASP A 209 9.36 1.12 -2.77
C ASP A 209 10.10 2.46 -2.65
N VAL A 210 9.53 3.42 -1.96
CA VAL A 210 10.12 4.74 -1.71
C VAL A 210 10.83 4.84 -0.36
N THR A 211 10.77 3.83 0.46
CA THR A 211 11.45 3.68 1.76
C THR A 211 11.42 4.98 2.58
N ALA A 212 10.22 5.38 3.01
CA ALA A 212 10.01 6.54 3.89
C ALA A 212 10.74 7.82 3.44
N GLY A 213 10.71 8.11 2.14
CA GLY A 213 11.29 9.32 1.57
C GLY A 213 12.80 9.28 1.31
N ARG A 214 13.47 8.16 1.52
CA ARG A 214 14.89 7.99 1.17
C ARG A 214 15.13 7.82 -0.33
N ARG A 215 14.07 7.52 -1.10
CA ARG A 215 14.10 7.29 -2.53
C ARG A 215 13.25 8.32 -3.25
N ASN A 216 12.89 8.08 -4.49
CA ASN A 216 12.10 9.03 -5.29
C ASN A 216 10.76 9.37 -4.63
N GLY A 217 10.35 10.61 -4.79
CA GLY A 217 9.15 11.14 -4.17
C GLY A 217 7.85 10.45 -4.63
N TYR A 218 6.79 10.63 -3.88
CA TYR A 218 5.48 9.99 -4.03
C TYR A 218 4.80 10.21 -5.39
N ASN A 219 5.13 11.26 -6.11
CA ASN A 219 4.58 11.53 -7.44
C ASN A 219 5.45 11.00 -8.58
N TYR A 220 6.57 10.34 -8.24
CA TYR A 220 7.51 9.85 -9.23
C TYR A 220 7.12 8.45 -9.68
N PHE A 221 6.93 8.28 -10.99
CA PHE A 221 6.52 7.00 -11.59
C PHE A 221 5.16 6.43 -11.14
N ASN A 222 4.31 7.21 -10.49
CA ASN A 222 3.01 6.73 -9.98
C ASN A 222 2.03 6.28 -11.08
N GLU A 223 2.29 6.63 -12.34
CA GLU A 223 1.55 6.14 -13.50
C GLU A 223 1.71 4.64 -13.74
N TYR A 224 2.71 4.00 -13.16
CA TYR A 224 3.00 2.58 -13.36
C TYR A 224 2.40 1.66 -12.30
N GLY A 225 2.06 2.18 -11.14
CA GLY A 225 1.58 1.30 -10.09
C GLY A 225 1.33 1.98 -8.75
N ASN A 226 1.50 1.21 -7.68
CA ASN A 226 1.33 1.65 -6.31
C ASN A 226 2.67 2.13 -5.74
N ILE A 227 2.59 2.86 -4.63
CA ILE A 227 3.75 3.31 -3.87
C ILE A 227 3.74 2.59 -2.53
N PHE A 228 4.79 1.84 -2.24
CA PHE A 228 5.05 1.31 -0.90
C PHE A 228 5.73 2.40 -0.08
N LEU A 229 5.08 2.76 1.03
CA LEU A 229 5.37 4.00 1.72
C LEU A 229 6.46 3.85 2.78
N GLU A 230 6.35 2.83 3.63
CA GLU A 230 7.09 2.76 4.87
C GLU A 230 7.72 1.40 5.13
N ASN A 231 8.89 1.41 5.80
CA ASN A 231 9.53 0.25 6.36
C ASN A 231 9.54 0.38 7.89
N ARG A 232 8.42 0.04 8.53
CA ARG A 232 8.30 -0.03 9.98
C ARG A 232 8.22 -1.46 10.42
N TYR A 233 8.82 -1.74 11.58
CA TYR A 233 8.98 -3.09 12.08
C TYR A 233 8.70 -3.15 13.58
N THR A 234 8.03 -4.19 14.02
CA THR A 234 7.77 -4.39 15.46
C THR A 234 9.05 -4.76 16.20
N ASP A 235 9.97 -5.51 15.59
CA ASP A 235 11.25 -5.89 16.21
C ASP A 235 12.23 -4.72 16.41
N TRP A 236 12.00 -3.59 15.72
CA TRP A 236 12.72 -2.33 15.98
C TRP A 236 12.01 -1.42 16.97
N GLY A 237 10.81 -1.77 17.44
CA GLY A 237 10.01 -0.92 18.32
C GLY A 237 9.61 0.40 17.66
N ASN A 238 9.50 0.46 16.34
CA ASN A 238 9.23 1.70 15.60
C ASN A 238 7.90 1.68 14.82
N TYR A 239 7.11 0.61 14.92
CA TYR A 239 5.76 0.58 14.38
C TYR A 239 4.76 1.07 15.42
N TYR A 240 4.07 2.15 15.11
CA TYR A 240 2.98 2.71 15.91
C TYR A 240 1.77 2.97 14.99
N PRO A 241 0.62 2.33 15.22
CA PRO A 241 -0.55 2.46 14.34
C PRO A 241 -0.99 3.90 14.08
N HIS A 242 -0.94 4.78 15.10
CA HIS A 242 -1.30 6.19 14.94
C HIS A 242 -0.31 6.99 14.07
N TRP A 243 0.97 6.58 13.98
CA TRP A 243 1.92 7.20 13.05
C TRP A 243 1.61 6.82 11.62
N THR A 244 1.29 5.54 11.38
CA THR A 244 0.86 5.06 10.06
C THR A 244 -0.43 5.78 9.63
N LEU A 245 -1.41 5.89 10.54
CA LEU A 245 -2.64 6.64 10.29
C LEU A 245 -2.36 8.11 9.94
N ARG A 246 -1.49 8.79 10.70
CA ARG A 246 -1.13 10.19 10.46
C ARG A 246 -0.47 10.39 9.09
N ASN A 247 0.47 9.52 8.72
CA ASN A 247 1.13 9.60 7.42
C ASN A 247 0.13 9.42 6.28
N LEU A 248 -0.73 8.40 6.35
CA LEU A 248 -1.77 8.21 5.35
C LEU A 248 -2.71 9.42 5.29
N TRP A 249 -3.14 9.95 6.45
CA TRP A 249 -4.04 11.08 6.52
C TRP A 249 -3.44 12.34 5.88
N GLN A 250 -2.19 12.66 6.18
CA GLN A 250 -1.48 13.81 5.59
C GLN A 250 -1.30 13.64 4.07
N LEU A 251 -0.87 12.47 3.62
CA LEU A 251 -0.64 12.20 2.19
C LEU A 251 -1.93 12.18 1.39
N SER A 252 -3.03 11.69 1.97
CA SER A 252 -4.31 11.58 1.28
C SER A 252 -4.96 12.91 0.90
N ALA A 253 -4.46 14.04 1.40
CA ALA A 253 -4.81 15.35 0.89
C ALA A 253 -4.26 15.60 -0.53
N TYR A 254 -3.10 15.04 -0.85
CA TYR A 254 -2.35 15.36 -2.08
C TYR A 254 -2.16 14.17 -3.02
N LEU A 255 -2.22 12.96 -2.51
CA LEU A 255 -2.07 11.72 -3.27
C LEU A 255 -3.33 10.87 -3.20
N PRO A 256 -3.64 10.07 -4.23
CA PRO A 256 -4.70 9.07 -4.16
C PRO A 256 -4.33 7.98 -3.14
N PRO A 257 -5.02 7.86 -1.99
CA PRO A 257 -4.69 6.83 -1.00
C PRO A 257 -4.76 5.42 -1.56
N GLN A 258 -5.68 5.17 -2.49
CA GLN A 258 -5.82 3.88 -3.16
C GLN A 258 -4.60 3.47 -4.00
N ASN A 259 -3.63 4.35 -4.20
CA ASN A 259 -2.35 4.06 -4.85
C ASN A 259 -1.21 3.90 -3.83
N LEU A 260 -1.49 3.97 -2.53
CA LEU A 260 -0.51 3.82 -1.46
C LEU A 260 -0.66 2.44 -0.80
N GLN A 261 0.41 1.69 -0.70
CA GLN A 261 0.44 0.49 0.14
C GLN A 261 0.74 0.91 1.57
N ILE A 262 -0.16 0.54 2.48
CA ILE A 262 -0.09 0.90 3.90
C ILE A 262 -0.07 -0.36 4.73
N GLU A 263 0.96 -0.48 5.54
CA GLU A 263 1.22 -1.65 6.35
C GLU A 263 0.33 -1.73 7.59
N PHE A 264 -0.03 -2.97 7.94
CA PHE A 264 -0.45 -3.38 9.27
C PHE A 264 0.33 -4.64 9.65
N LEU A 265 0.71 -4.76 10.92
CA LEU A 265 1.69 -5.74 11.36
C LEU A 265 1.11 -6.70 12.40
N ASN A 266 1.85 -7.77 12.70
CA ASN A 266 1.53 -8.72 13.76
C ASN A 266 1.74 -8.08 15.14
N ASN A 267 0.67 -7.59 15.75
CA ASN A 267 0.70 -6.93 17.05
C ASN A 267 0.79 -7.88 18.26
N PHE A 268 0.86 -9.18 18.01
CA PHE A 268 1.13 -10.20 19.03
C PHE A 268 2.61 -10.50 19.19
N ARG A 269 3.45 -10.01 18.26
CA ARG A 269 4.89 -10.28 18.19
C ARG A 269 5.69 -9.08 18.70
N ASN A 270 6.88 -9.33 19.23
CA ASN A 270 7.82 -8.29 19.68
C ASN A 270 7.24 -7.28 20.70
N VAL A 271 6.31 -7.72 21.53
CA VAL A 271 5.65 -6.88 22.53
C VAL A 271 6.67 -6.30 23.55
N ASP A 272 7.74 -7.04 23.80
CA ASP A 272 8.87 -6.67 24.66
C ASP A 272 9.72 -5.50 24.11
N LYS A 273 9.57 -5.13 22.82
CA LYS A 273 10.26 -4.00 22.20
C LYS A 273 9.61 -2.65 22.52
N TYR A 274 8.48 -2.65 23.17
CA TYR A 274 7.73 -1.46 23.56
C TYR A 274 7.67 -1.33 25.08
N PRO A 275 7.70 -0.09 25.65
CA PRO A 275 7.49 0.08 27.07
C PRO A 275 6.16 -0.55 27.51
N PRO A 276 6.12 -1.28 28.66
CA PRO A 276 4.89 -1.97 29.09
C PRO A 276 3.69 -1.05 29.34
N ASP A 277 3.95 0.19 29.73
CA ASP A 277 2.98 1.25 30.04
C ASP A 277 2.69 2.17 28.84
N ASP A 278 3.33 1.97 27.68
CA ASP A 278 3.04 2.78 26.50
C ASP A 278 1.63 2.49 25.96
N PRO A 279 0.69 3.46 26.06
CA PRO A 279 -0.69 3.26 25.63
C PRO A 279 -0.85 3.20 24.10
N PHE A 280 0.18 3.57 23.34
CA PHE A 280 0.19 3.60 21.88
C PHE A 280 0.88 2.41 21.25
N ALA A 281 1.46 1.51 22.06
CA ALA A 281 2.09 0.31 21.55
C ALA A 281 1.11 -0.53 20.72
N PRO A 282 1.54 -1.19 19.64
CA PRO A 282 0.63 -1.95 18.77
C PRO A 282 -0.14 -3.05 19.50
N SER A 283 0.44 -3.66 20.54
CA SER A 283 -0.24 -4.66 21.38
C SER A 283 -1.42 -4.13 22.18
N LYS A 284 -1.60 -2.81 22.27
CA LYS A 284 -2.73 -2.16 22.98
C LYS A 284 -3.95 -1.94 22.12
N VAL A 285 -3.87 -2.24 20.82
CA VAL A 285 -4.99 -2.11 19.88
C VAL A 285 -5.31 -3.46 19.25
N SER A 286 -6.52 -3.59 18.69
CA SER A 286 -6.90 -4.81 17.97
C SER A 286 -6.32 -4.84 16.55
N MET A 287 -6.06 -6.03 16.01
CA MET A 287 -5.71 -6.21 14.60
C MET A 287 -6.74 -5.61 13.66
N GLU A 288 -8.02 -5.63 14.05
CA GLU A 288 -9.10 -5.03 13.26
C GLU A 288 -8.97 -3.52 13.18
N TYR A 289 -8.56 -2.85 14.27
CA TYR A 289 -8.30 -1.42 14.27
C TYR A 289 -7.09 -1.06 13.38
N GLU A 290 -6.00 -1.83 13.46
CA GLU A 290 -4.83 -1.62 12.58
C GLU A 290 -5.17 -1.80 11.12
N PHE A 291 -5.93 -2.84 10.78
CA PHE A 291 -6.41 -3.05 9.41
C PHE A 291 -7.32 -1.91 8.94
N ALA A 292 -8.17 -1.38 9.82
CA ALA A 292 -9.07 -0.27 9.48
C ALA A 292 -8.31 0.98 9.04
N ILE A 293 -7.14 1.24 9.60
CA ILE A 293 -6.27 2.37 9.19
C ILE A 293 -5.95 2.29 7.70
N ALA A 294 -5.72 1.11 7.18
CA ALA A 294 -5.31 0.89 5.79
C ALA A 294 -6.50 0.77 4.80
N MET A 295 -7.76 0.73 5.25
CA MET A 295 -8.93 0.45 4.39
C MET A 295 -9.13 1.45 3.24
N MET A 296 -8.69 2.69 3.38
CA MET A 296 -8.79 3.70 2.31
C MET A 296 -7.55 3.74 1.41
N ALA A 297 -6.61 2.85 1.64
CA ALA A 297 -5.39 2.63 0.89
C ALA A 297 -5.35 1.19 0.32
N GLN A 298 -4.19 0.71 -0.08
CA GLN A 298 -3.95 -0.70 -0.41
C GLN A 298 -3.38 -1.39 0.84
N PRO A 299 -4.16 -2.17 1.58
CA PRO A 299 -3.69 -2.80 2.81
C PRO A 299 -2.56 -3.80 2.54
N LEU A 300 -1.47 -3.67 3.29
CA LEU A 300 -0.31 -4.54 3.25
C LEU A 300 -0.11 -5.22 4.61
N ALA A 301 -0.40 -6.52 4.68
CA ALA A 301 -0.01 -7.36 5.81
C ALA A 301 1.51 -7.55 5.77
N TRP A 302 2.23 -6.72 6.51
CA TRP A 302 3.69 -6.69 6.54
C TRP A 302 4.20 -7.66 7.60
N MET A 303 3.96 -8.98 7.38
CA MET A 303 4.15 -10.03 8.37
C MET A 303 3.99 -11.44 7.79
N GLU A 304 4.46 -12.45 8.55
CA GLU A 304 4.17 -13.86 8.31
C GLU A 304 2.82 -14.25 8.94
N ALA A 305 1.94 -14.88 8.18
CA ALA A 305 0.64 -15.32 8.68
C ALA A 305 0.71 -16.64 9.49
N THR A 306 1.69 -17.50 9.21
CA THR A 306 1.95 -18.70 10.03
C THR A 306 2.43 -18.36 11.44
N ALA A 307 2.97 -17.15 11.65
CA ALA A 307 3.37 -16.65 12.95
C ALA A 307 2.20 -16.08 13.79
N PHE A 308 0.98 -16.05 13.25
CA PHE A 308 -0.20 -15.60 14.00
C PHE A 308 -0.66 -16.63 15.03
N PRO A 309 -0.98 -16.20 16.25
CA PRO A 309 -1.76 -17.04 17.15
C PRO A 309 -3.17 -17.22 16.57
N GLU A 310 -3.86 -18.29 16.99
CA GLU A 310 -5.21 -18.60 16.48
C GLU A 310 -6.17 -17.41 16.59
N LYS A 311 -6.13 -16.66 17.70
CA LYS A 311 -6.92 -15.44 17.89
C LYS A 311 -6.63 -14.34 16.86
N GLY A 312 -5.47 -14.32 16.22
CA GLY A 312 -5.11 -13.35 15.19
C GLY A 312 -5.95 -13.51 13.93
N PHE A 313 -6.40 -14.74 13.63
CA PHE A 313 -7.28 -14.99 12.49
C PHE A 313 -8.73 -14.53 12.68
N ALA A 314 -9.10 -14.03 13.85
CA ALA A 314 -10.43 -13.46 14.09
C ALA A 314 -10.73 -12.25 13.17
N ILE A 315 -9.72 -11.59 12.60
CA ILE A 315 -9.87 -10.50 11.63
C ILE A 315 -10.32 -10.98 10.23
N ALA A 316 -10.16 -12.26 9.90
CA ALA A 316 -10.40 -12.77 8.54
C ALA A 316 -11.80 -12.44 7.97
N PRO A 317 -12.91 -12.51 8.71
CA PRO A 317 -14.23 -12.09 8.23
C PRO A 317 -14.27 -10.62 7.82
N VAL A 318 -13.57 -9.74 8.55
CA VAL A 318 -13.48 -8.30 8.27
C VAL A 318 -12.73 -8.07 6.97
N ILE A 319 -11.56 -8.71 6.79
CA ILE A 319 -10.77 -8.61 5.55
C ILE A 319 -11.59 -9.12 4.35
N LYS A 320 -12.25 -10.28 4.48
CA LYS A 320 -13.09 -10.86 3.41
C LYS A 320 -14.26 -9.93 3.04
N LYS A 321 -14.90 -9.32 4.03
CA LYS A 321 -15.98 -8.33 3.80
C LYS A 321 -15.44 -7.05 3.15
N TYR A 322 -14.31 -6.54 3.63
CA TYR A 322 -13.65 -5.37 3.06
C TYR A 322 -13.31 -5.58 1.58
N ARG A 323 -12.76 -6.72 1.18
CA ARG A 323 -12.46 -7.04 -0.24
C ARG A 323 -13.65 -6.90 -1.17
N GLN A 324 -14.86 -7.20 -0.68
CA GLN A 324 -16.09 -7.01 -1.46
C GLN A 324 -16.46 -5.52 -1.65
N LEU A 325 -15.95 -4.64 -0.80
CA LEU A 325 -16.22 -3.21 -0.79
C LEU A 325 -15.10 -2.40 -1.44
N GLN A 326 -13.90 -2.95 -1.52
CA GLN A 326 -12.66 -2.22 -1.83
C GLN A 326 -12.75 -1.47 -3.17
N SER A 327 -13.23 -2.10 -4.23
CA SER A 327 -13.35 -1.44 -5.53
C SER A 327 -14.27 -0.21 -5.47
N ALA A 328 -15.43 -0.34 -4.84
CA ALA A 328 -16.38 0.77 -4.70
C ALA A 328 -15.83 1.91 -3.82
N LEU A 329 -15.08 1.57 -2.77
CA LEU A 329 -14.38 2.56 -1.93
C LEU A 329 -13.35 3.35 -2.75
N HIS A 330 -12.57 2.66 -3.58
CA HIS A 330 -11.44 3.22 -4.32
C HIS A 330 -11.84 3.97 -5.59
N GLN A 331 -13.06 3.78 -6.11
CA GLN A 331 -13.57 4.56 -7.25
C GLN A 331 -13.84 6.02 -6.90
N GLY A 332 -14.10 6.34 -5.63
CA GLY A 332 -14.33 7.70 -5.17
C GLY A 332 -13.05 8.53 -5.05
N GLN A 333 -13.23 9.84 -4.91
CA GLN A 333 -12.15 10.74 -4.51
C GLN A 333 -12.00 10.68 -2.99
N ILE A 334 -10.89 10.13 -2.52
CA ILE A 334 -10.64 9.93 -1.10
C ILE A 334 -9.85 11.10 -0.53
N PHE A 335 -10.37 11.69 0.56
CA PHE A 335 -9.75 12.80 1.28
C PHE A 335 -9.81 12.58 2.79
N PRO A 336 -8.86 13.16 3.55
CA PRO A 336 -8.88 13.11 5.00
C PRO A 336 -10.02 13.95 5.59
N ILE A 337 -10.57 13.50 6.71
CA ILE A 337 -11.59 14.20 7.49
C ILE A 337 -11.22 14.22 8.98
N GLY A 338 -11.89 15.07 9.75
CA GLY A 338 -11.63 15.23 11.18
C GLY A 338 -10.32 15.95 11.46
N ASP A 339 -9.74 15.62 12.61
CA ASP A 339 -8.48 16.16 13.09
C ASP A 339 -7.30 15.32 12.59
N GLU A 340 -6.12 15.92 12.51
CA GLU A 340 -4.89 15.19 12.21
C GLU A 340 -4.65 14.12 13.29
N PRO A 341 -4.36 12.87 12.93
CA PRO A 341 -4.08 11.80 13.88
C PRO A 341 -2.92 12.14 14.84
N SER A 342 -3.14 11.96 16.12
CA SER A 342 -2.19 12.26 17.18
C SER A 342 -2.03 11.10 18.18
N GLY A 343 -2.76 10.01 17.98
CA GLY A 343 -2.97 8.94 18.95
C GLY A 343 -4.20 9.16 19.83
N THR A 344 -4.75 10.38 19.84
CA THR A 344 -5.92 10.76 20.68
C THR A 344 -7.00 11.53 19.92
N SER A 345 -6.92 11.59 18.61
CA SER A 345 -7.83 12.36 17.75
C SER A 345 -9.13 11.62 17.43
N TRP A 346 -10.13 12.39 16.94
CA TRP A 346 -11.22 11.92 16.11
C TRP A 346 -10.90 12.28 14.68
N THR A 347 -10.75 11.29 13.84
CA THR A 347 -10.18 11.44 12.50
C THR A 347 -10.83 10.47 11.52
N GLY A 348 -10.34 10.41 10.30
CA GLY A 348 -10.80 9.45 9.30
C GLY A 348 -10.63 9.91 7.86
N PHE A 349 -11.42 9.29 7.00
CA PHE A 349 -11.37 9.54 5.56
C PHE A 349 -12.78 9.54 4.97
N GLN A 350 -12.96 10.31 3.91
CA GLN A 350 -14.18 10.32 3.11
C GLN A 350 -13.86 10.00 1.66
N SER A 351 -14.49 8.95 1.11
CA SER A 351 -14.52 8.68 -0.32
C SER A 351 -15.77 9.30 -0.91
N ILE A 352 -15.63 10.14 -1.93
CA ILE A 352 -16.70 10.95 -2.51
C ILE A 352 -16.97 10.49 -3.94
N SER A 353 -18.23 10.13 -4.23
CA SER A 353 -18.73 9.78 -5.57
C SER A 353 -20.10 10.43 -5.77
N GLY A 354 -20.12 11.68 -6.23
CA GLY A 354 -21.34 12.47 -6.35
C GLY A 354 -22.04 12.69 -5.02
N ASN A 355 -23.31 12.29 -4.92
CA ASN A 355 -24.12 12.39 -3.70
C ASN A 355 -23.96 11.18 -2.77
N THR A 356 -23.12 10.21 -3.12
CA THR A 356 -22.88 9.01 -2.34
C THR A 356 -21.39 8.88 -2.02
N GLY A 357 -21.04 7.89 -1.21
CA GLY A 357 -19.66 7.56 -0.92
C GLY A 357 -19.52 6.79 0.38
N TYR A 358 -18.31 6.88 0.95
CA TYR A 358 -17.98 6.15 2.15
C TYR A 358 -17.31 7.07 3.17
N LEU A 359 -17.58 6.80 4.45
CA LEU A 359 -16.96 7.47 5.60
C LEU A 359 -16.29 6.41 6.45
N LEU A 360 -14.98 6.46 6.56
CA LEU A 360 -14.22 5.75 7.58
C LEU A 360 -13.96 6.73 8.72
N ILE A 361 -14.59 6.50 9.86
CA ILE A 361 -14.45 7.32 11.06
C ILE A 361 -13.65 6.52 12.08
N ILE A 362 -12.62 7.13 12.63
CA ILE A 362 -11.69 6.53 13.58
C ILE A 362 -11.69 7.37 14.86
N ARG A 363 -11.92 6.73 15.97
CA ARG A 363 -11.66 7.26 17.32
C ARG A 363 -10.37 6.64 17.83
N GLU A 364 -9.31 7.42 17.92
CA GLU A 364 -8.08 7.02 18.58
C GLU A 364 -8.29 6.89 20.11
N LEU A 365 -7.24 6.88 20.92
CA LEU A 365 -7.32 6.83 22.37
C LEU A 365 -7.90 8.15 22.93
N ASN A 366 -9.08 8.53 22.52
CA ASN A 366 -9.77 9.75 22.91
C ASN A 366 -10.76 9.45 24.06
N THR A 367 -10.85 10.32 25.05
CA THR A 367 -11.74 10.15 26.21
C THR A 367 -13.22 10.41 25.88
N LYS A 368 -13.50 11.27 24.89
CA LYS A 368 -14.88 11.62 24.49
C LYS A 368 -15.46 10.53 23.58
N ARG A 369 -16.63 10.00 23.94
CA ARG A 369 -17.35 8.98 23.15
C ARG A 369 -18.02 9.54 21.90
N SER A 370 -18.23 10.86 21.83
CA SER A 370 -18.86 11.52 20.69
C SER A 370 -18.17 12.83 20.35
N THR A 371 -18.28 13.23 19.07
CA THR A 371 -17.74 14.49 18.57
C THR A 371 -18.56 15.01 17.38
N TRP A 372 -18.34 16.28 17.01
CA TRP A 372 -18.72 16.85 15.74
C TRP A 372 -17.50 16.80 14.81
N LEU A 373 -17.48 15.81 13.92
CA LEU A 373 -16.36 15.54 13.01
C LEU A 373 -16.50 16.40 11.76
N LYS A 374 -15.46 17.14 11.40
CA LYS A 374 -15.39 17.89 10.15
C LYS A 374 -15.36 16.93 8.97
N SER A 375 -16.23 17.15 7.99
CA SER A 375 -16.31 16.36 6.75
C SER A 375 -16.30 17.25 5.51
N TRP A 376 -16.35 16.67 4.33
CA TRP A 376 -16.51 17.37 3.05
C TRP A 376 -17.97 17.45 2.60
N LEU A 377 -18.90 17.05 3.43
CA LEU A 377 -20.33 17.22 3.17
C LEU A 377 -20.75 18.69 3.27
N ARG A 378 -21.72 19.08 2.47
CA ARG A 378 -22.26 20.45 2.54
C ARG A 378 -23.08 20.64 3.80
N ALA A 379 -23.12 21.88 4.28
CA ALA A 379 -23.91 22.29 5.44
C ALA A 379 -25.42 22.01 5.27
N GLY A 380 -26.10 21.65 6.35
CA GLY A 380 -27.54 21.49 6.44
C GLY A 380 -28.14 20.29 5.68
N ARG A 381 -27.30 19.40 5.13
CA ARG A 381 -27.76 18.23 4.34
C ARG A 381 -28.24 17.10 5.24
N LYS A 382 -29.31 16.43 4.83
CA LYS A 382 -29.71 15.14 5.40
C LYS A 382 -28.87 14.04 4.75
N VAL A 383 -28.29 13.18 5.55
CA VAL A 383 -27.38 12.11 5.11
C VAL A 383 -27.81 10.80 5.73
N ARG A 384 -28.11 9.82 4.91
CA ARG A 384 -28.36 8.44 5.33
C ARG A 384 -27.00 7.74 5.47
N LEU A 385 -26.80 7.12 6.62
CA LEU A 385 -25.64 6.29 6.94
C LEU A 385 -26.05 4.83 7.01
N THR A 386 -25.36 3.97 6.30
CA THR A 386 -25.50 2.50 6.39
C THR A 386 -24.18 1.93 6.85
N LYS A 387 -24.17 1.28 8.02
CA LYS A 387 -22.97 0.65 8.59
C LYS A 387 -22.55 -0.57 7.76
N LEU A 388 -21.28 -0.65 7.44
CA LEU A 388 -20.68 -1.77 6.71
C LEU A 388 -19.76 -2.61 7.58
N LEU A 389 -18.88 -1.97 8.37
CA LEU A 389 -17.90 -2.60 9.26
C LEU A 389 -17.71 -1.75 10.54
N GLY A 390 -17.14 -2.36 11.58
CA GLY A 390 -16.79 -1.71 12.82
C GLY A 390 -17.97 -1.43 13.75
N GLU A 391 -17.81 -0.46 14.67
CA GLU A 391 -18.84 -0.01 15.62
C GLU A 391 -19.86 0.93 14.97
N GLY A 392 -20.87 1.36 15.72
CA GLY A 392 -21.90 2.28 15.25
C GLY A 392 -23.15 1.58 14.73
N SER A 393 -24.10 2.37 14.23
CA SER A 393 -25.41 1.92 13.75
C SER A 393 -25.85 2.70 12.52
N ASP A 394 -26.77 2.14 11.76
CA ASP A 394 -27.46 2.85 10.68
C ASP A 394 -28.18 4.08 11.22
N GLY A 395 -28.29 5.13 10.40
CA GLY A 395 -28.97 6.33 10.84
C GLY A 395 -29.22 7.36 9.74
N LEU A 396 -30.06 8.34 10.10
CA LEU A 396 -30.25 9.56 9.33
C LEU A 396 -29.72 10.72 10.16
N ILE A 397 -28.72 11.38 9.66
CA ILE A 397 -28.09 12.53 10.32
C ILE A 397 -28.32 13.81 9.51
N LYS A 398 -28.13 14.95 10.13
CA LYS A 398 -28.05 16.24 9.46
C LYS A 398 -26.69 16.86 9.75
N THR A 399 -26.00 17.34 8.70
CA THR A 399 -24.79 18.12 8.88
C THR A 399 -25.09 19.47 9.52
N ASP A 400 -24.20 19.96 10.37
CA ASP A 400 -24.32 21.29 10.94
C ASP A 400 -24.01 22.40 9.90
N ARG A 401 -23.99 23.66 10.36
CA ARG A 401 -23.69 24.85 9.54
C ARG A 401 -22.28 24.84 8.92
N ASP A 402 -21.36 24.04 9.47
CA ASP A 402 -19.96 23.91 9.01
C ASP A 402 -19.71 22.63 8.21
N GLY A 403 -20.76 21.83 7.93
CA GLY A 403 -20.65 20.53 7.25
C GLY A 403 -20.09 19.43 8.15
N ARG A 404 -20.15 19.60 9.49
CA ARG A 404 -19.72 18.56 10.43
C ARG A 404 -20.83 17.53 10.62
N ILE A 405 -20.43 16.31 10.95
CA ILE A 405 -21.32 15.20 11.28
C ILE A 405 -21.13 14.82 12.76
N LYS A 406 -22.25 14.54 13.44
CA LYS A 406 -22.18 14.00 14.79
C LYS A 406 -21.83 12.52 14.71
N CYS A 407 -20.76 12.13 15.37
CA CYS A 407 -20.24 10.76 15.42
C CYS A 407 -20.20 10.28 16.86
N GLU A 408 -20.46 8.99 17.04
CA GLU A 408 -20.33 8.31 18.34
C GLU A 408 -19.72 6.94 18.13
N LEU A 409 -18.68 6.63 18.93
CA LEU A 409 -18.05 5.32 19.05
C LEU A 409 -17.83 5.07 20.55
N THR A 410 -18.25 3.92 21.04
CA THR A 410 -18.28 3.65 22.48
C THR A 410 -16.91 3.33 23.06
N LYS A 411 -16.03 2.71 22.24
CA LYS A 411 -14.69 2.30 22.66
C LYS A 411 -13.63 3.23 22.10
N PRO A 412 -12.54 3.53 22.81
CA PRO A 412 -11.35 4.11 22.22
C PRO A 412 -10.68 3.08 21.29
N ASN A 413 -9.79 3.54 20.42
CA ASN A 413 -9.12 2.73 19.41
C ASN A 413 -10.12 1.86 18.63
N SER A 414 -11.15 2.51 18.12
CA SER A 414 -12.24 1.88 17.35
C SER A 414 -12.55 2.66 16.08
N TYR A 415 -13.33 2.05 15.21
CA TYR A 415 -13.70 2.64 13.94
C TYR A 415 -15.12 2.25 13.52
N VAL A 416 -15.63 2.98 12.53
CA VAL A 416 -16.80 2.58 11.75
C VAL A 416 -16.58 2.94 10.28
N LEU A 417 -16.96 2.02 9.40
CA LEU A 417 -17.06 2.25 7.97
C LEU A 417 -18.54 2.34 7.58
N TYR A 418 -18.94 3.51 7.09
CA TYR A 418 -20.29 3.76 6.56
C TYR A 418 -20.27 3.91 5.04
N ARG A 419 -21.31 3.40 4.38
CA ARG A 419 -21.78 3.98 3.12
C ARG A 419 -22.71 5.14 3.44
N TYR A 420 -22.55 6.28 2.76
CA TYR A 420 -23.46 7.41 2.93
C TYR A 420 -24.17 7.77 1.62
N GLN A 421 -25.35 8.37 1.77
CA GLN A 421 -26.13 8.97 0.70
C GLN A 421 -26.67 10.31 1.17
N VAL A 422 -26.40 11.37 0.39
CA VAL A 422 -26.94 12.72 0.61
C VAL A 422 -28.29 12.83 -0.08
N ASN A 423 -29.31 13.22 0.71
CA ASN A 423 -30.66 13.48 0.23
C ASN A 423 -30.84 14.96 -0.14
#